data_2fb598aaa8663912a0252f38e021ff3e
#
_entry.id   2fb598aaa8663912a0252f38e021ff3e
#
_cell.length_a   1.000
_cell.length_b   1.000
_cell.length_c   1.000
_cell.angle_alpha   90.00
_cell.angle_beta   90.00
_cell.angle_gamma   90.00
#
_symmetry.space_group_name_H-M   'P 1'
#
loop_
_entity.id
_entity.type
_entity.pdbx_description
1 polymer ?
#
loop_
_entity_poly.entity_id
_entity_poly.type
_entity_poly.pdbx_seq_one_letter_code
_entity_poly.pdbx_strand_id
1 'polypeptide(L)'
;MLAYIVRRLLYAIPILIGVNLLTFALFFVVNTPDDMARMQLGVKRVTPEAIQKWKVERGYDKPLLINFEASGLSTVTSTIFFEKSARMFVGDFGRAEDGRDVAREIGARMGPSLAIALPTFVLGLFVTITFALLLAFFRATAFDFWGVVLCVAMMSISGLFYIIGGQYLISKVWRLVPISGFGDGLDAWRFLILPVLIGVVSGIGSSARWYRTIFLEEVNKDYVRTARAKGLPETVVFFRHILRNALIPILTGVVVVIPLLFMGSLLTESFFGIPGLGSYTIDAINAQDFAVVRSMVFIGSVLYIVGLILTDISYTLVDPRIRFE
;
A
#
# COMPACT_ATOMS: atom_id res chain seq x y z
N MET A 1 -18.89 -19.05 -9.40
CA MET A 1 -18.27 -17.71 -9.47
C MET A 1 -19.04 -16.69 -8.67
N LEU A 2 -20.28 -16.32 -9.03
CA LEU A 2 -21.03 -15.29 -8.31
C LEU A 2 -21.21 -15.63 -6.82
N ALA A 3 -21.63 -16.85 -6.49
CA ALA A 3 -21.79 -17.31 -5.11
C ALA A 3 -20.47 -17.24 -4.30
N TYR A 4 -19.34 -17.56 -4.91
CA TYR A 4 -18.03 -17.43 -4.29
C TYR A 4 -17.67 -15.98 -3.99
N ILE A 5 -17.84 -15.07 -4.96
CA ILE A 5 -17.60 -13.64 -4.77
C ILE A 5 -18.49 -13.07 -3.66
N VAL A 6 -19.78 -13.43 -3.66
CA VAL A 6 -20.72 -13.01 -2.60
C VAL A 6 -20.28 -13.53 -1.23
N ARG A 7 -19.87 -14.81 -1.14
CA ARG A 7 -19.33 -15.37 0.12
C ARG A 7 -18.09 -14.61 0.61
N ARG A 8 -17.17 -14.28 -0.31
CA ARG A 8 -15.96 -13.49 0.01
C ARG A 8 -16.30 -12.08 0.48
N LEU A 9 -17.24 -11.41 -0.18
CA LEU A 9 -17.73 -10.10 0.25
C LEU A 9 -18.40 -10.18 1.64
N LEU A 10 -19.16 -11.24 1.92
CA LEU A 10 -19.75 -11.45 3.25
C LEU A 10 -18.67 -11.68 4.32
N TYR A 11 -17.58 -12.39 4.01
CA TYR A 11 -16.45 -12.56 4.93
C TYR A 11 -15.63 -11.27 5.12
N ALA A 12 -15.62 -10.36 4.14
CA ALA A 12 -14.98 -9.07 4.27
C ALA A 12 -15.63 -8.19 5.35
N ILE A 13 -16.94 -8.30 5.54
CA ILE A 13 -17.68 -7.50 6.53
C ILE A 13 -17.18 -7.73 7.96
N PRO A 14 -17.15 -8.97 8.51
CA PRO A 14 -16.65 -9.20 9.86
C PRO A 14 -15.15 -8.85 10.00
N ILE A 15 -14.35 -9.00 8.96
CA ILE A 15 -12.95 -8.59 8.97
C ILE A 15 -12.85 -7.06 9.12
N LEU A 16 -13.59 -6.30 8.31
CA LEU A 16 -13.61 -4.83 8.41
C LEU A 16 -14.16 -4.35 9.77
N ILE A 17 -15.18 -5.00 10.30
CA ILE A 17 -15.68 -4.72 11.63
C ILE A 17 -14.59 -4.98 12.68
N GLY A 18 -13.90 -6.11 12.59
CA GLY A 18 -12.80 -6.47 13.49
C GLY A 18 -11.65 -5.45 13.43
N VAL A 19 -11.21 -5.06 12.23
CA VAL A 19 -10.18 -4.02 12.05
C VAL A 19 -10.65 -2.68 12.62
N ASN A 20 -11.90 -2.29 12.36
CA ASN A 20 -12.46 -1.05 12.86
C ASN A 20 -12.55 -1.03 14.39
N LEU A 21 -12.98 -2.15 15.02
CA LEU A 21 -13.02 -2.31 16.47
C LEU A 21 -11.61 -2.29 17.09
N LEU A 22 -10.64 -2.98 16.49
CA LEU A 22 -9.25 -2.94 16.95
C LEU A 22 -8.67 -1.53 16.86
N THR A 23 -8.89 -0.85 15.75
CA THR A 23 -8.47 0.54 15.56
C THR A 23 -9.13 1.45 16.58
N PHE A 24 -10.44 1.29 16.80
CA PHE A 24 -11.17 2.02 17.82
C PHE A 24 -10.58 1.78 19.23
N ALA A 25 -10.32 0.52 19.58
CA ALA A 25 -9.74 0.18 20.88
C ALA A 25 -8.36 0.82 21.06
N LEU A 26 -7.50 0.80 20.03
CA LEU A 26 -6.19 1.45 20.08
C LEU A 26 -6.29 2.96 20.31
N PHE A 27 -7.22 3.63 19.65
CA PHE A 27 -7.33 5.09 19.69
C PHE A 27 -8.21 5.63 20.81
N PHE A 28 -9.06 4.83 21.45
CA PHE A 28 -10.00 5.34 22.47
C PHE A 28 -9.98 4.56 23.79
N VAL A 29 -9.42 3.34 23.81
CA VAL A 29 -9.32 2.54 25.04
C VAL A 29 -7.88 2.55 25.54
N VAL A 30 -6.91 2.31 24.65
CA VAL A 30 -5.48 2.34 25.00
C VAL A 30 -4.99 3.78 25.13
N ASN A 31 -5.36 4.63 24.16
CA ASN A 31 -5.06 6.06 24.16
C ASN A 31 -6.35 6.80 24.47
N THR A 32 -6.57 7.10 25.75
CA THR A 32 -7.86 7.69 26.19
C THR A 32 -8.09 9.09 25.60
N PRO A 33 -9.36 9.56 25.48
CA PRO A 33 -9.62 10.95 25.08
C PRO A 33 -8.95 12.00 25.93
N ASP A 34 -8.68 11.71 27.19
CA ASP A 34 -7.93 12.60 28.10
C ASP A 34 -6.44 12.64 27.72
N ASP A 35 -5.86 11.50 27.33
CA ASP A 35 -4.46 11.43 26.88
C ASP A 35 -4.31 12.18 25.54
N MET A 36 -5.24 12.01 24.61
CA MET A 36 -5.27 12.75 23.35
C MET A 36 -5.34 14.25 23.58
N ALA A 37 -6.22 14.70 24.49
CA ALA A 37 -6.33 16.11 24.85
C ALA A 37 -5.02 16.65 25.41
N ARG A 38 -4.36 15.91 26.31
CA ARG A 38 -3.08 16.29 26.90
C ARG A 38 -1.96 16.38 25.87
N MET A 39 -1.92 15.46 24.91
CA MET A 39 -0.94 15.47 23.82
C MET A 39 -1.08 16.73 22.96
N GLN A 40 -2.30 17.09 22.58
CA GLN A 40 -2.55 18.26 21.72
C GLN A 40 -2.47 19.59 22.44
N LEU A 41 -2.98 19.68 23.67
CA LEU A 41 -2.93 20.91 24.46
C LEU A 41 -1.54 21.19 25.07
N GLY A 42 -0.65 20.22 25.03
CA GLY A 42 0.71 20.29 25.58
C GLY A 42 0.80 19.74 27.02
N VAL A 43 1.91 19.03 27.31
CA VAL A 43 2.09 18.28 28.56
C VAL A 43 2.23 19.21 29.81
N LYS A 44 2.55 20.49 29.64
CA LYS A 44 2.79 21.40 30.76
C LYS A 44 1.57 22.28 31.03
N ARG A 45 0.93 22.09 32.21
CA ARG A 45 -0.16 22.92 32.77
C ARG A 45 -1.49 22.87 32.06
N VAL A 46 -1.93 21.67 31.63
CA VAL A 46 -3.31 21.50 31.10
C VAL A 46 -4.27 21.38 32.27
N THR A 47 -5.25 22.30 32.34
CA THR A 47 -6.29 22.26 33.38
C THR A 47 -7.38 21.22 33.01
N PRO A 48 -8.07 20.62 34.01
CA PRO A 48 -9.18 19.69 33.75
C PRO A 48 -10.28 20.32 32.88
N GLU A 49 -10.53 21.62 33.06
CA GLU A 49 -11.52 22.37 32.28
C GLU A 49 -11.13 22.47 30.81
N ALA A 50 -9.84 22.67 30.50
CA ALA A 50 -9.34 22.70 29.13
C ALA A 50 -9.48 21.34 28.44
N ILE A 51 -9.21 20.24 29.16
CA ILE A 51 -9.41 18.87 28.67
C ILE A 51 -10.89 18.65 28.38
N GLN A 52 -11.78 19.01 29.30
CA GLN A 52 -13.21 18.80 29.12
C GLN A 52 -13.75 19.62 27.93
N LYS A 53 -13.34 20.87 27.82
CA LYS A 53 -13.70 21.72 26.68
C LYS A 53 -13.24 21.11 25.35
N TRP A 54 -12.00 20.64 25.28
CA TRP A 54 -11.45 19.97 24.10
C TRP A 54 -12.23 18.72 23.71
N LYS A 55 -12.62 17.89 24.72
CA LYS A 55 -13.45 16.68 24.49
C LYS A 55 -14.84 17.01 23.95
N VAL A 56 -15.50 18.02 24.52
CA VAL A 56 -16.84 18.46 24.07
C VAL A 56 -16.79 18.99 22.64
N GLU A 57 -15.79 19.85 22.32
CA GLU A 57 -15.64 20.39 20.95
C GLU A 57 -15.48 19.30 19.88
N ARG A 58 -14.88 18.15 20.24
CA ARG A 58 -14.65 17.02 19.32
C ARG A 58 -15.64 15.88 19.45
N GLY A 59 -16.58 15.96 20.40
CA GLY A 59 -17.54 14.91 20.68
C GLY A 59 -16.92 13.66 21.30
N TYR A 60 -15.86 13.85 22.08
CA TYR A 60 -15.17 12.79 22.84
C TYR A 60 -15.62 12.74 24.31
N ASP A 61 -16.61 13.52 24.68
CA ASP A 61 -17.27 13.55 25.99
C ASP A 61 -18.33 12.44 26.14
N LYS A 62 -18.71 11.79 25.03
CA LYS A 62 -19.73 10.74 24.98
C LYS A 62 -19.19 9.39 25.49
N PRO A 63 -20.08 8.48 25.92
CA PRO A 63 -19.69 7.11 26.24
C PRO A 63 -19.05 6.39 25.04
N LEU A 64 -18.10 5.46 25.31
CA LEU A 64 -17.32 4.79 24.27
C LEU A 64 -18.17 3.94 23.32
N LEU A 65 -18.99 3.01 23.87
CA LEU A 65 -19.73 2.00 23.09
C LEU A 65 -21.23 2.04 23.33
N ILE A 66 -21.68 2.27 24.58
CA ILE A 66 -23.09 2.21 25.00
C ILE A 66 -23.38 3.42 25.86
N ASN A 67 -24.44 4.13 25.50
CA ASN A 67 -24.99 5.24 26.29
C ASN A 67 -26.19 4.78 27.09
N PHE A 68 -25.99 4.49 28.36
CA PHE A 68 -27.05 4.03 29.26
C PHE A 68 -28.04 5.13 29.69
N GLU A 69 -27.69 6.40 29.46
CA GLU A 69 -28.59 7.52 29.80
C GLU A 69 -29.56 7.83 28.66
N ALA A 70 -29.30 7.32 27.47
CA ALA A 70 -30.14 7.50 26.29
C ALA A 70 -31.16 6.36 26.15
N SER A 71 -32.30 6.62 25.50
CA SER A 71 -33.35 5.64 25.26
C SER A 71 -33.47 5.28 23.76
N GLY A 72 -33.82 4.02 23.47
CA GLY A 72 -34.05 3.55 22.11
C GLY A 72 -32.77 3.49 21.27
N LEU A 73 -32.83 3.90 20.00
CA LEU A 73 -31.69 3.85 19.09
C LEU A 73 -30.53 4.76 19.52
N SER A 74 -30.78 5.83 20.26
CA SER A 74 -29.74 6.75 20.75
C SER A 74 -28.80 6.11 21.76
N THR A 75 -29.17 4.99 22.41
CA THR A 75 -28.27 4.18 23.25
C THR A 75 -26.99 3.75 22.51
N VAL A 76 -27.07 3.51 21.21
CA VAL A 76 -25.93 3.08 20.37
C VAL A 76 -25.43 4.23 19.50
N THR A 77 -26.32 5.05 18.95
CA THR A 77 -25.93 6.09 17.97
C THR A 77 -25.29 7.32 18.61
N SER A 78 -25.53 7.59 19.89
CA SER A 78 -24.89 8.70 20.63
C SER A 78 -23.63 8.22 21.40
N THR A 79 -22.75 7.50 20.73
CA THR A 79 -21.50 6.98 21.27
C THR A 79 -20.32 7.40 20.41
N ILE A 80 -19.12 7.45 21.00
CA ILE A 80 -17.89 7.76 20.25
C ILE A 80 -17.67 6.72 19.14
N PHE A 81 -17.91 5.43 19.43
CA PHE A 81 -17.76 4.38 18.42
C PHE A 81 -18.63 4.63 17.19
N PHE A 82 -19.91 4.89 17.39
CA PHE A 82 -20.82 5.11 16.26
C PHE A 82 -20.44 6.35 15.45
N GLU A 83 -20.19 7.47 16.11
CA GLU A 83 -19.91 8.74 15.44
C GLU A 83 -18.54 8.79 14.77
N LYS A 84 -17.52 8.11 15.33
CA LYS A 84 -16.13 8.22 14.86
C LYS A 84 -15.63 6.99 14.12
N SER A 85 -16.27 5.83 14.28
CA SER A 85 -15.80 4.58 13.67
C SER A 85 -16.87 3.94 12.79
N ALA A 86 -18.10 3.77 13.25
CA ALA A 86 -19.14 3.13 12.44
C ALA A 86 -19.50 3.94 11.17
N ARG A 87 -19.45 5.27 11.23
CA ARG A 87 -19.71 6.14 10.08
C ARG A 87 -18.69 5.99 8.94
N MET A 88 -17.48 5.47 9.21
CA MET A 88 -16.48 5.18 8.17
C MET A 88 -16.98 4.17 7.13
N PHE A 89 -17.90 3.27 7.52
CA PHE A 89 -18.51 2.31 6.59
C PHE A 89 -19.41 2.96 5.51
N VAL A 90 -19.87 4.17 5.77
CA VAL A 90 -20.66 4.96 4.80
C VAL A 90 -19.85 6.09 4.16
N GLY A 91 -18.51 6.07 4.34
CA GLY A 91 -17.60 7.06 3.76
C GLY A 91 -17.51 8.38 4.50
N ASP A 92 -18.09 8.49 5.70
CA ASP A 92 -17.94 9.66 6.57
C ASP A 92 -16.72 9.45 7.48
N PHE A 93 -15.60 10.04 7.07
CA PHE A 93 -14.33 9.99 7.80
C PHE A 93 -14.17 11.13 8.80
N GLY A 94 -15.14 12.04 8.86
CA GLY A 94 -15.10 13.20 9.73
C GLY A 94 -14.20 14.30 9.23
N ARG A 95 -13.74 15.15 10.18
CA ARG A 95 -12.87 16.28 9.89
C ARG A 95 -11.51 16.10 10.55
N ALA A 96 -10.47 16.55 9.86
CA ALA A 96 -9.12 16.67 10.38
C ALA A 96 -9.04 17.76 11.48
N GLU A 97 -7.95 17.79 12.23
CA GLU A 97 -7.75 18.79 13.29
C GLU A 97 -7.75 20.23 12.78
N ASP A 98 -7.36 20.45 11.52
CA ASP A 98 -7.43 21.75 10.85
C ASP A 98 -8.83 22.12 10.30
N GLY A 99 -9.82 21.27 10.56
CA GLY A 99 -11.23 21.45 10.15
C GLY A 99 -11.56 21.01 8.72
N ARG A 100 -10.57 20.56 7.92
CA ARG A 100 -10.80 20.07 6.56
C ARG A 100 -11.52 18.72 6.58
N ASP A 101 -12.35 18.48 5.58
CA ASP A 101 -13.03 17.20 5.39
C ASP A 101 -12.05 16.13 4.93
N VAL A 102 -11.93 15.04 5.71
CA VAL A 102 -10.94 13.98 5.48
C VAL A 102 -11.22 13.23 4.17
N ALA A 103 -12.49 12.97 3.84
CA ALA A 103 -12.84 12.28 2.58
C ALA A 103 -12.41 13.09 1.36
N ARG A 104 -12.62 14.41 1.39
CA ARG A 104 -12.24 15.32 0.31
C ARG A 104 -10.71 15.42 0.16
N GLU A 105 -9.98 15.52 1.27
CA GLU A 105 -8.51 15.53 1.26
C GLU A 105 -7.93 14.23 0.68
N ILE A 106 -8.49 13.08 1.07
CA ILE A 106 -8.10 11.78 0.54
C ILE A 106 -8.31 11.74 -0.98
N GLY A 107 -9.48 12.16 -1.46
CA GLY A 107 -9.77 12.21 -2.90
C GLY A 107 -8.81 13.10 -3.69
N ALA A 108 -8.47 14.28 -3.14
CA ALA A 108 -7.55 15.22 -3.79
C ALA A 108 -6.11 14.69 -3.85
N ARG A 109 -5.65 13.95 -2.83
CA ARG A 109 -4.27 13.45 -2.70
C ARG A 109 -4.03 12.09 -3.38
N MET A 110 -5.08 11.41 -3.77
CA MET A 110 -5.02 10.12 -4.47
C MET A 110 -4.32 10.23 -5.83
N GLY A 111 -4.57 11.32 -6.57
CA GLY A 111 -3.94 11.58 -7.87
C GLY A 111 -2.42 11.66 -7.82
N PRO A 112 -1.83 12.54 -6.99
CA PRO A 112 -0.38 12.62 -6.78
C PRO A 112 0.26 11.30 -6.34
N SER A 113 -0.38 10.52 -5.45
CA SER A 113 0.11 9.19 -5.05
C SER A 113 0.16 8.23 -6.23
N LEU A 114 -0.91 8.17 -7.04
CA LEU A 114 -0.96 7.31 -8.22
C LEU A 114 0.04 7.73 -9.30
N ALA A 115 0.32 9.03 -9.43
CA ALA A 115 1.29 9.54 -10.40
C ALA A 115 2.70 8.99 -10.19
N ILE A 116 3.04 8.57 -8.96
CA ILE A 116 4.31 7.89 -8.66
C ILE A 116 4.12 6.38 -8.64
N ALA A 117 3.09 5.91 -7.94
CA ALA A 117 2.91 4.50 -7.67
C ALA A 117 2.69 3.69 -8.95
N LEU A 118 1.87 4.20 -9.89
CA LEU A 118 1.56 3.49 -11.13
C LEU A 118 2.77 3.34 -12.07
N PRO A 119 3.54 4.40 -12.41
CA PRO A 119 4.75 4.25 -13.20
C PRO A 119 5.80 3.37 -12.51
N THR A 120 6.01 3.53 -11.19
CA THR A 120 6.94 2.70 -10.42
C THR A 120 6.56 1.23 -10.50
N PHE A 121 5.27 0.92 -10.35
CA PHE A 121 4.75 -0.43 -10.43
C PHE A 121 4.94 -1.06 -11.82
N VAL A 122 4.51 -0.35 -12.88
CA VAL A 122 4.58 -0.87 -14.25
C VAL A 122 6.03 -1.04 -14.71
N LEU A 123 6.88 -0.02 -14.52
CA LEU A 123 8.29 -0.08 -14.87
C LEU A 123 9.03 -1.09 -13.99
N GLY A 124 8.75 -1.10 -12.69
CA GLY A 124 9.32 -2.05 -11.75
C GLY A 124 9.01 -3.49 -12.13
N LEU A 125 7.76 -3.78 -12.47
CA LEU A 125 7.32 -5.10 -12.92
C LEU A 125 8.06 -5.51 -14.20
N PHE A 126 8.10 -4.64 -15.21
CA PHE A 126 8.77 -4.90 -16.47
C PHE A 126 10.27 -5.16 -16.29
N VAL A 127 10.99 -4.27 -15.61
CA VAL A 127 12.43 -4.38 -15.36
C VAL A 127 12.75 -5.64 -14.56
N THR A 128 11.96 -5.91 -13.51
CA THR A 128 12.22 -7.03 -12.60
C THR A 128 11.94 -8.38 -13.26
N ILE A 129 10.84 -8.50 -14.01
CA ILE A 129 10.54 -9.74 -14.77
C ILE A 129 11.60 -9.99 -15.82
N THR A 130 12.01 -8.95 -16.57
CA THR A 130 13.05 -9.05 -17.59
C THR A 130 14.37 -9.50 -16.98
N PHE A 131 14.79 -8.88 -15.88
CA PHE A 131 16.04 -9.23 -15.20
C PHE A 131 15.99 -10.66 -14.62
N ALA A 132 14.90 -11.04 -13.98
CA ALA A 132 14.69 -12.39 -13.46
C ALA A 132 14.70 -13.45 -14.57
N LEU A 133 14.07 -13.16 -15.71
CA LEU A 133 14.06 -14.04 -16.89
C LEU A 133 15.47 -14.23 -17.45
N LEU A 134 16.28 -13.15 -17.53
CA LEU A 134 17.68 -13.23 -17.97
C LEU A 134 18.52 -14.07 -17.00
N LEU A 135 18.36 -13.90 -15.68
CA LEU A 135 19.05 -14.72 -14.68
C LEU A 135 18.66 -16.20 -14.81
N ALA A 136 17.40 -16.51 -15.06
CA ALA A 136 16.94 -17.88 -15.25
C ALA A 136 17.41 -18.48 -16.59
N PHE A 137 17.49 -17.67 -17.64
CA PHE A 137 17.97 -18.08 -18.95
C PHE A 137 19.46 -18.44 -18.90
N PHE A 138 20.28 -17.58 -18.28
CA PHE A 138 21.72 -17.79 -18.09
C PHE A 138 22.06 -18.52 -16.78
N ARG A 139 21.15 -19.34 -16.27
CA ARG A 139 21.35 -20.09 -15.02
C ARG A 139 22.65 -20.91 -15.02
N ALA A 140 23.25 -21.03 -13.85
CA ALA A 140 24.54 -21.72 -13.63
C ALA A 140 25.73 -21.10 -14.37
N THR A 141 25.63 -19.88 -14.86
CA THR A 141 26.77 -19.11 -15.41
C THR A 141 27.25 -18.04 -14.42
N ALA A 142 28.38 -17.40 -14.72
CA ALA A 142 28.87 -16.26 -13.93
C ALA A 142 27.86 -15.09 -13.91
N PHE A 143 27.08 -14.88 -14.98
CA PHE A 143 26.04 -13.87 -15.05
C PHE A 143 24.95 -14.10 -14.00
N ASP A 144 24.48 -15.33 -13.88
CA ASP A 144 23.49 -15.71 -12.87
C ASP A 144 24.03 -15.53 -11.45
N PHE A 145 25.26 -16.02 -11.20
CA PHE A 145 25.90 -15.89 -9.89
C PHE A 145 26.02 -14.43 -9.46
N TRP A 146 26.64 -13.58 -10.29
CA TRP A 146 26.82 -12.16 -9.96
C TRP A 146 25.51 -11.39 -9.94
N GLY A 147 24.54 -11.76 -10.77
CA GLY A 147 23.20 -11.18 -10.75
C GLY A 147 22.45 -11.46 -9.43
N VAL A 148 22.57 -12.68 -8.90
CA VAL A 148 21.99 -13.02 -7.58
C VAL A 148 22.75 -12.29 -6.46
N VAL A 149 24.09 -12.20 -6.53
CA VAL A 149 24.89 -11.41 -5.57
C VAL A 149 24.46 -9.95 -5.59
N LEU A 150 24.26 -9.37 -6.78
CA LEU A 150 23.75 -8.00 -6.92
C LEU A 150 22.37 -7.84 -6.28
N CYS A 151 21.44 -8.77 -6.53
CA CYS A 151 20.12 -8.75 -5.89
C CYS A 151 20.22 -8.74 -4.36
N VAL A 152 21.08 -9.60 -3.79
CA VAL A 152 21.30 -9.66 -2.34
C VAL A 152 21.90 -8.35 -1.82
N ALA A 153 22.90 -7.79 -2.50
CA ALA A 153 23.48 -6.50 -2.15
C ALA A 153 22.43 -5.38 -2.17
N MET A 154 21.61 -5.32 -3.22
CA MET A 154 20.53 -4.35 -3.33
C MET A 154 19.50 -4.49 -2.21
N MET A 155 19.12 -5.71 -1.82
CA MET A 155 18.20 -5.95 -0.70
C MET A 155 18.77 -5.55 0.65
N SER A 156 20.09 -5.55 0.81
CA SER A 156 20.77 -5.21 2.08
C SER A 156 20.79 -3.70 2.33
N ILE A 157 20.47 -2.89 1.34
CA ILE A 157 20.41 -1.43 1.45
C ILE A 157 19.00 -1.02 1.81
N SER A 158 18.84 -0.23 2.88
CA SER A 158 17.53 0.32 3.27
C SER A 158 16.97 1.24 2.18
N GLY A 159 15.63 1.24 1.99
CA GLY A 159 14.95 2.14 1.06
C GLY A 159 15.25 3.62 1.29
N LEU A 160 15.48 4.04 2.53
CA LEU A 160 15.90 5.41 2.85
C LEU A 160 17.24 5.78 2.24
N PHE A 161 18.21 4.87 2.21
CA PHE A 161 19.51 5.14 1.57
C PHE A 161 19.37 5.32 0.06
N TYR A 162 18.47 4.58 -0.59
CA TYR A 162 18.17 4.81 -2.01
C TYR A 162 17.56 6.20 -2.24
N ILE A 163 16.63 6.64 -1.37
CA ILE A 163 16.01 7.97 -1.47
C ILE A 163 17.08 9.05 -1.28
N ILE A 164 17.77 9.04 -0.13
CA ILE A 164 18.75 10.08 0.23
C ILE A 164 19.95 10.06 -0.74
N GLY A 165 20.47 8.88 -1.06
CA GLY A 165 21.56 8.72 -2.00
C GLY A 165 21.20 9.17 -3.42
N GLY A 166 19.99 8.83 -3.89
CA GLY A 166 19.49 9.27 -5.19
C GLY A 166 19.28 10.79 -5.26
N GLN A 167 18.67 11.39 -4.24
CA GLN A 167 18.53 12.84 -4.14
C GLN A 167 19.92 13.54 -4.13
N TYR A 168 20.86 13.01 -3.36
CA TYR A 168 22.19 13.59 -3.30
C TYR A 168 22.94 13.47 -4.63
N LEU A 169 23.04 12.29 -5.20
CA LEU A 169 23.81 12.05 -6.43
C LEU A 169 23.14 12.68 -7.65
N ILE A 170 21.86 12.39 -7.90
CA ILE A 170 21.18 12.74 -9.15
C ILE A 170 20.72 14.20 -9.14
N SER A 171 20.18 14.69 -8.01
CA SER A 171 19.65 16.05 -7.95
C SER A 171 20.67 17.09 -7.49
N LYS A 172 21.48 16.79 -6.46
CA LYS A 172 22.42 17.77 -5.93
C LYS A 172 23.76 17.81 -6.66
N VAL A 173 24.36 16.63 -6.95
CA VAL A 173 25.67 16.55 -7.61
C VAL A 173 25.51 16.70 -9.12
N TRP A 174 24.71 15.87 -9.78
CA TRP A 174 24.53 15.90 -11.22
C TRP A 174 23.52 16.92 -11.71
N ARG A 175 22.63 17.42 -10.86
CA ARG A 175 21.61 18.44 -11.16
C ARG A 175 20.71 18.07 -12.34
N LEU A 176 20.39 16.80 -12.51
CA LEU A 176 19.58 16.32 -13.63
C LEU A 176 18.08 16.54 -13.44
N VAL A 177 17.62 16.46 -12.20
CA VAL A 177 16.20 16.60 -11.83
C VAL A 177 16.07 17.35 -10.49
N PRO A 178 14.90 17.96 -10.21
CA PRO A 178 14.65 18.61 -8.92
C PRO A 178 14.82 17.63 -7.75
N ILE A 179 15.25 18.15 -6.59
CA ILE A 179 15.48 17.34 -5.38
C ILE A 179 14.18 16.93 -4.70
N SER A 180 13.17 17.81 -4.74
CA SER A 180 11.84 17.59 -4.15
C SER A 180 10.84 18.58 -4.77
N GLY A 181 9.56 18.35 -4.53
CA GLY A 181 8.44 19.15 -4.99
C GLY A 181 7.46 18.36 -5.86
N PHE A 182 6.38 19.02 -6.22
CA PHE A 182 5.37 18.48 -7.12
C PHE A 182 4.94 19.63 -8.05
N GLY A 183 5.14 19.43 -9.34
CA GLY A 183 4.80 20.42 -10.35
C GLY A 183 3.44 20.15 -10.96
N ASP A 184 2.82 21.21 -11.48
CA ASP A 184 1.57 21.13 -12.22
C ASP A 184 1.80 21.12 -13.76
N GLY A 185 0.91 20.48 -14.47
CA GLY A 185 0.93 20.47 -15.94
C GLY A 185 2.12 19.71 -16.55
N LEU A 186 2.69 20.29 -17.63
CA LEU A 186 3.73 19.62 -18.42
C LEU A 186 5.08 19.44 -17.68
N ASP A 187 5.37 20.20 -16.63
CA ASP A 187 6.62 20.08 -15.88
C ASP A 187 6.54 19.07 -14.73
N ALA A 188 5.35 18.52 -14.43
CA ALA A 188 5.16 17.55 -13.35
C ALA A 188 6.08 16.32 -13.47
N TRP A 189 6.33 15.85 -14.71
CA TRP A 189 7.17 14.67 -14.96
C TRP A 189 8.60 14.79 -14.42
N ARG A 190 9.17 16.00 -14.37
CA ARG A 190 10.53 16.23 -13.86
C ARG A 190 10.65 15.89 -12.38
N PHE A 191 9.58 16.10 -11.61
CA PHE A 191 9.51 15.78 -10.19
C PHE A 191 9.21 14.29 -9.93
N LEU A 192 8.64 13.58 -10.92
CA LEU A 192 8.27 12.18 -10.81
C LEU A 192 9.38 11.21 -11.22
N ILE A 193 10.31 11.61 -12.10
CA ILE A 193 11.38 10.74 -12.61
C ILE A 193 12.18 10.11 -11.47
N LEU A 194 12.70 10.93 -10.55
CA LEU A 194 13.60 10.44 -9.51
C LEU A 194 12.91 9.52 -8.51
N PRO A 195 11.73 9.86 -7.94
CA PRO A 195 10.97 8.94 -7.09
C PRO A 195 10.66 7.61 -7.76
N VAL A 196 10.24 7.64 -9.04
CA VAL A 196 9.92 6.44 -9.82
C VAL A 196 11.17 5.57 -10.02
N LEU A 197 12.29 6.15 -10.45
CA LEU A 197 13.55 5.42 -10.64
C LEU A 197 14.04 4.78 -9.34
N ILE A 198 13.99 5.52 -8.23
CA ILE A 198 14.38 5.00 -6.92
C ILE A 198 13.45 3.86 -6.49
N GLY A 199 12.15 4.02 -6.66
CA GLY A 199 11.18 2.97 -6.35
C GLY A 199 11.43 1.69 -7.16
N VAL A 200 11.72 1.82 -8.46
CA VAL A 200 12.08 0.68 -9.32
C VAL A 200 13.38 0.03 -8.84
N VAL A 201 14.46 0.80 -8.69
CA VAL A 201 15.79 0.28 -8.33
C VAL A 201 15.76 -0.41 -6.96
N SER A 202 15.14 0.19 -5.95
CA SER A 202 15.06 -0.39 -4.60
C SER A 202 14.26 -1.70 -4.56
N GLY A 203 13.31 -1.88 -5.48
CA GLY A 203 12.48 -3.08 -5.58
C GLY A 203 13.09 -4.26 -6.36
N ILE A 204 14.12 -4.00 -7.22
CA ILE A 204 14.68 -5.03 -8.12
C ILE A 204 15.19 -6.23 -7.34
N GLY A 205 15.99 -6.01 -6.29
CA GLY A 205 16.68 -7.08 -5.58
C GLY A 205 15.76 -8.18 -5.06
N SER A 206 14.72 -7.82 -4.33
CA SER A 206 13.75 -8.75 -3.74
C SER A 206 12.88 -9.41 -4.80
N SER A 207 12.30 -8.61 -5.68
CA SER A 207 11.33 -9.09 -6.66
C SER A 207 11.98 -9.94 -7.74
N ALA A 208 13.21 -9.58 -8.21
CA ALA A 208 13.91 -10.38 -9.21
C ALA A 208 14.31 -11.77 -8.69
N ARG A 209 14.74 -11.88 -7.44
CA ARG A 209 15.01 -13.19 -6.82
C ARG A 209 13.75 -14.06 -6.76
N TRP A 210 12.64 -13.47 -6.36
CA TRP A 210 11.37 -14.18 -6.25
C TRP A 210 10.88 -14.66 -7.62
N TYR A 211 10.87 -13.78 -8.63
CA TYR A 211 10.49 -14.15 -10.00
C TYR A 211 11.44 -15.16 -10.62
N ARG A 212 12.76 -15.05 -10.34
CA ARG A 212 13.74 -16.04 -10.78
C ARG A 212 13.42 -17.45 -10.25
N THR A 213 12.98 -17.57 -9.00
CA THR A 213 12.54 -18.85 -8.42
C THR A 213 11.38 -19.44 -9.20
N ILE A 214 10.35 -18.64 -9.51
CA ILE A 214 9.22 -19.05 -10.33
C ILE A 214 9.68 -19.54 -11.71
N PHE A 215 10.56 -18.80 -12.38
CA PHE A 215 11.10 -19.22 -13.68
C PHE A 215 11.88 -20.55 -13.59
N LEU A 216 12.68 -20.75 -12.55
CA LEU A 216 13.43 -21.99 -12.36
C LEU A 216 12.56 -23.19 -12.04
N GLU A 217 11.45 -23.01 -11.32
CA GLU A 217 10.47 -24.04 -11.10
C GLU A 217 9.82 -24.47 -12.42
N GLU A 218 9.47 -23.51 -13.29
CA GLU A 218 8.87 -23.80 -14.60
C GLU A 218 9.85 -24.50 -15.56
N VAL A 219 11.15 -24.18 -15.51
CA VAL A 219 12.20 -24.80 -16.32
C VAL A 219 12.25 -26.33 -16.14
N ASN A 220 11.91 -26.84 -14.97
CA ASN A 220 11.98 -28.25 -14.62
C ASN A 220 10.71 -29.06 -14.94
N LYS A 221 9.66 -28.42 -15.45
CA LYS A 221 8.37 -29.08 -15.80
C LYS A 221 8.48 -29.98 -17.04
N ASP A 222 7.64 -31.00 -17.09
CA ASP A 222 7.67 -32.02 -18.17
C ASP A 222 7.34 -31.44 -19.55
N TYR A 223 6.51 -30.40 -19.64
CA TYR A 223 6.23 -29.74 -20.91
C TYR A 223 7.48 -29.05 -21.50
N VAL A 224 8.42 -28.59 -20.65
CA VAL A 224 9.69 -28.01 -21.08
C VAL A 224 10.61 -29.11 -21.61
N ARG A 225 10.68 -30.25 -20.92
CA ARG A 225 11.41 -31.43 -21.40
C ARG A 225 10.91 -31.90 -22.75
N THR A 226 9.58 -31.93 -22.91
CA THR A 226 8.94 -32.30 -24.20
C THR A 226 9.29 -31.29 -25.31
N ALA A 227 9.28 -29.99 -25.01
CA ALA A 227 9.65 -28.97 -25.98
C ALA A 227 11.10 -29.12 -26.46
N ARG A 228 12.03 -29.38 -25.52
CA ARG A 228 13.44 -29.67 -25.85
C ARG A 228 13.62 -30.96 -26.64
N ALA A 229 12.90 -32.03 -26.29
CA ALA A 229 12.92 -33.30 -27.01
C ALA A 229 12.42 -33.16 -28.47
N LYS A 230 11.56 -32.17 -28.75
CA LYS A 230 11.12 -31.79 -30.10
C LYS A 230 12.14 -30.95 -30.88
N GLY A 231 13.32 -30.69 -30.30
CA GLY A 231 14.39 -29.93 -30.96
C GLY A 231 14.17 -28.41 -31.02
N LEU A 232 13.27 -27.86 -30.20
CA LEU A 232 13.04 -26.41 -30.17
C LEU A 232 14.28 -25.69 -29.58
N PRO A 233 14.71 -24.56 -30.17
CA PRO A 233 15.80 -23.77 -29.62
C PRO A 233 15.46 -23.19 -28.24
N GLU A 234 16.46 -23.09 -27.36
CA GLU A 234 16.27 -22.62 -25.96
C GLU A 234 15.54 -21.28 -25.87
N THR A 235 15.79 -20.35 -26.78
CA THR A 235 15.08 -19.06 -26.83
C THR A 235 13.57 -19.25 -27.00
N VAL A 236 13.15 -20.14 -27.90
CA VAL A 236 11.71 -20.44 -28.09
C VAL A 236 11.13 -21.15 -26.87
N VAL A 237 11.88 -22.08 -26.27
CA VAL A 237 11.46 -22.77 -25.02
C VAL A 237 11.25 -21.75 -23.92
N PHE A 238 12.18 -20.81 -23.70
CA PHE A 238 12.06 -19.80 -22.66
C PHE A 238 10.95 -18.79 -22.91
N PHE A 239 10.93 -18.12 -24.06
CA PHE A 239 9.96 -17.04 -24.29
C PHE A 239 8.54 -17.52 -24.60
N ARG A 240 8.40 -18.67 -25.26
CA ARG A 240 7.06 -19.17 -25.65
C ARG A 240 6.44 -20.13 -24.63
N HIS A 241 7.25 -20.94 -23.93
CA HIS A 241 6.75 -21.97 -23.03
C HIS A 241 6.94 -21.58 -21.56
N ILE A 242 8.15 -21.24 -21.13
CA ILE A 242 8.44 -20.95 -19.72
C ILE A 242 7.82 -19.60 -19.32
N LEU A 243 8.13 -18.50 -20.03
CA LEU A 243 7.62 -17.16 -19.69
C LEU A 243 6.09 -17.12 -19.61
N ARG A 244 5.41 -17.73 -20.60
CA ARG A 244 3.95 -17.73 -20.63
C ARG A 244 3.34 -18.40 -19.40
N ASN A 245 3.90 -19.51 -18.94
CA ASN A 245 3.37 -20.23 -17.79
C ASN A 245 3.80 -19.57 -16.47
N ALA A 246 5.04 -19.06 -16.37
CA ALA A 246 5.53 -18.35 -15.22
C ALA A 246 4.82 -17.00 -14.98
N LEU A 247 4.30 -16.36 -16.04
CA LEU A 247 3.52 -15.12 -15.89
C LEU A 247 2.20 -15.36 -15.13
N ILE A 248 1.65 -16.57 -15.13
CA ILE A 248 0.41 -16.87 -14.40
C ILE A 248 0.56 -16.59 -12.90
N PRO A 249 1.48 -17.24 -12.14
CA PRO A 249 1.66 -16.96 -10.72
C PRO A 249 2.19 -15.53 -10.46
N ILE A 250 2.99 -14.96 -11.39
CA ILE A 250 3.48 -13.59 -11.27
C ILE A 250 2.31 -12.60 -11.32
N LEU A 251 1.47 -12.67 -12.36
CA LEU A 251 0.34 -11.75 -12.54
C LEU A 251 -0.67 -11.88 -11.40
N THR A 252 -0.90 -13.09 -10.92
CA THR A 252 -1.80 -13.31 -9.79
C THR A 252 -1.29 -12.63 -8.51
N GLY A 253 0.02 -12.72 -8.23
CA GLY A 253 0.63 -12.01 -7.10
C GLY A 253 0.64 -10.48 -7.28
N VAL A 254 0.62 -10.00 -8.52
CA VAL A 254 0.57 -8.58 -8.87
C VAL A 254 -0.80 -7.96 -8.62
N VAL A 255 -1.89 -8.70 -8.86
CA VAL A 255 -3.26 -8.17 -8.74
C VAL A 255 -3.57 -7.64 -7.33
N VAL A 256 -3.09 -8.31 -6.28
CA VAL A 256 -3.30 -7.86 -4.89
C VAL A 256 -2.70 -6.49 -4.60
N VAL A 257 -1.64 -6.12 -5.33
CA VAL A 257 -0.93 -4.85 -5.12
C VAL A 257 -1.67 -3.67 -5.74
N ILE A 258 -2.46 -3.89 -6.81
CA ILE A 258 -3.12 -2.82 -7.57
C ILE A 258 -3.94 -1.86 -6.69
N PRO A 259 -4.86 -2.32 -5.82
CA PRO A 259 -5.59 -1.40 -4.94
C PRO A 259 -4.68 -0.65 -3.97
N LEU A 260 -3.59 -1.27 -3.52
CA LEU A 260 -2.65 -0.65 -2.57
C LEU A 260 -1.84 0.49 -3.18
N LEU A 261 -1.75 0.58 -4.52
CA LEU A 261 -1.10 1.72 -5.19
C LEU A 261 -1.78 3.06 -4.83
N PHE A 262 -3.06 3.02 -4.50
CA PHE A 262 -3.81 4.22 -4.08
C PHE A 262 -3.40 4.74 -2.70
N MET A 263 -2.83 3.89 -1.85
CA MET A 263 -2.35 4.33 -0.52
C MET A 263 -1.10 5.20 -0.57
N GLY A 264 -0.39 5.20 -1.68
CA GLY A 264 0.87 5.90 -1.83
C GLY A 264 2.02 5.29 -1.03
N SER A 265 3.15 5.98 -1.05
CA SER A 265 4.36 5.58 -0.31
C SER A 265 4.67 6.61 0.77
N LEU A 266 4.58 6.22 2.04
CA LEU A 266 4.85 7.08 3.20
C LEU A 266 6.19 7.81 3.08
N LEU A 267 7.26 7.06 2.84
CA LEU A 267 8.61 7.62 2.81
C LEU A 267 8.89 8.37 1.52
N THR A 268 8.59 7.78 0.36
CA THR A 268 8.89 8.40 -0.93
C THR A 268 8.18 9.74 -1.08
N GLU A 269 6.88 9.80 -0.79
CA GLU A 269 6.12 11.04 -0.91
C GLU A 269 6.60 12.11 0.06
N SER A 270 6.88 11.74 1.33
CA SER A 270 7.34 12.68 2.34
C SER A 270 8.72 13.25 2.00
N PHE A 271 9.68 12.41 1.61
CA PHE A 271 11.03 12.86 1.26
C PHE A 271 11.11 13.68 -0.03
N PHE A 272 10.25 13.38 -0.99
CA PHE A 272 10.19 14.12 -2.25
C PHE A 272 9.21 15.33 -2.21
N GLY A 273 8.54 15.56 -1.08
CA GLY A 273 7.59 16.67 -0.92
C GLY A 273 6.39 16.55 -1.87
N ILE A 274 5.89 15.35 -2.10
CA ILE A 274 4.76 15.08 -2.99
C ILE A 274 3.49 15.07 -2.15
N PRO A 275 2.46 15.85 -2.50
CA PRO A 275 1.24 16.00 -1.71
C PRO A 275 0.29 14.81 -1.90
N GLY A 276 0.77 13.59 -1.60
CA GLY A 276 0.01 12.36 -1.73
C GLY A 276 -0.59 11.86 -0.42
N LEU A 277 -1.15 10.65 -0.44
CA LEU A 277 -1.78 10.01 0.73
C LEU A 277 -0.75 9.51 1.72
N GLY A 278 0.42 9.07 1.25
CA GLY A 278 1.52 8.67 2.11
C GLY A 278 2.06 9.84 2.92
N SER A 279 2.37 10.98 2.28
CA SER A 279 2.81 12.19 2.97
C SER A 279 1.73 12.70 3.93
N TYR A 280 0.47 12.71 3.53
CA TYR A 280 -0.65 13.11 4.38
C TYR A 280 -0.76 12.25 5.65
N THR A 281 -0.50 10.94 5.53
CA THR A 281 -0.49 10.03 6.69
C THR A 281 0.65 10.36 7.64
N ILE A 282 1.87 10.61 7.13
CA ILE A 282 3.02 11.02 7.95
C ILE A 282 2.76 12.34 8.66
N ASP A 283 2.22 13.33 7.94
CA ASP A 283 1.88 14.64 8.51
C ASP A 283 0.83 14.50 9.61
N ALA A 284 -0.19 13.67 9.41
CA ALA A 284 -1.22 13.39 10.41
C ALA A 284 -0.66 12.69 11.66
N ILE A 285 0.27 11.75 11.49
CA ILE A 285 0.95 11.10 12.63
C ILE A 285 1.75 12.13 13.43
N ASN A 286 2.52 12.98 12.74
CA ASN A 286 3.34 14.00 13.38
C ASN A 286 2.49 15.08 14.06
N ALA A 287 1.35 15.45 13.46
CA ALA A 287 0.40 16.40 14.02
C ALA A 287 -0.55 15.79 15.07
N GLN A 288 -0.46 14.46 15.29
CA GLN A 288 -1.38 13.70 16.16
C GLN A 288 -2.85 13.84 15.76
N ASP A 289 -3.10 13.92 14.44
CA ASP A 289 -4.45 13.95 13.88
C ASP A 289 -5.03 12.53 13.81
N PHE A 290 -5.66 12.13 14.90
CA PHE A 290 -6.21 10.78 15.06
C PHE A 290 -7.36 10.48 14.07
N ALA A 291 -8.09 11.50 13.61
CA ALA A 291 -9.16 11.30 12.64
C ALA A 291 -8.61 10.86 11.29
N VAL A 292 -7.57 11.53 10.80
CA VAL A 292 -6.89 11.18 9.56
C VAL A 292 -6.22 9.81 9.66
N VAL A 293 -5.43 9.56 10.72
CA VAL A 293 -4.70 8.28 10.88
C VAL A 293 -5.65 7.09 10.88
N ARG A 294 -6.77 7.16 11.64
CA ARG A 294 -7.78 6.08 11.65
C ARG A 294 -8.41 5.87 10.27
N SER A 295 -8.71 6.96 9.58
CA SER A 295 -9.29 6.90 8.24
C SER A 295 -8.36 6.23 7.26
N MET A 296 -7.05 6.53 7.32
CA MET A 296 -6.04 5.91 6.46
C MET A 296 -5.88 4.41 6.76
N VAL A 297 -5.89 3.99 8.04
CA VAL A 297 -5.87 2.57 8.42
C VAL A 297 -7.11 1.84 7.89
N PHE A 298 -8.29 2.44 8.03
CA PHE A 298 -9.53 1.85 7.54
C PHE A 298 -9.54 1.70 6.02
N ILE A 299 -9.19 2.75 5.28
CA ILE A 299 -9.11 2.71 3.80
C ILE A 299 -8.06 1.70 3.33
N GLY A 300 -6.89 1.66 3.98
CA GLY A 300 -5.87 0.66 3.68
C GLY A 300 -6.39 -0.78 3.83
N SER A 301 -7.17 -1.02 4.88
CA SER A 301 -7.79 -2.33 5.10
C SER A 301 -8.83 -2.67 4.03
N VAL A 302 -9.67 -1.71 3.64
CA VAL A 302 -10.64 -1.88 2.55
C VAL A 302 -9.92 -2.20 1.23
N LEU A 303 -8.90 -1.41 0.87
CA LEU A 303 -8.13 -1.62 -0.35
C LEU A 303 -7.41 -2.98 -0.36
N TYR A 304 -6.87 -3.40 0.79
CA TYR A 304 -6.25 -4.73 0.92
C TYR A 304 -7.25 -5.86 0.68
N ILE A 305 -8.45 -5.77 1.27
CA ILE A 305 -9.51 -6.76 1.06
C ILE A 305 -9.98 -6.78 -0.39
N VAL A 306 -10.13 -5.61 -1.01
CA VAL A 306 -10.42 -5.51 -2.46
C VAL A 306 -9.33 -6.20 -3.28
N GLY A 307 -8.05 -5.99 -2.92
CA GLY A 307 -6.92 -6.68 -3.55
C GLY A 307 -7.01 -8.21 -3.44
N LEU A 308 -7.34 -8.73 -2.27
CA LEU A 308 -7.54 -10.17 -2.07
C LEU A 308 -8.68 -10.72 -2.93
N ILE A 309 -9.82 -10.03 -2.99
CA ILE A 309 -10.97 -10.43 -3.81
C ILE A 309 -10.60 -10.42 -5.29
N LEU A 310 -9.90 -9.38 -5.76
CA LEU A 310 -9.42 -9.31 -7.14
C LEU A 310 -8.44 -10.44 -7.46
N THR A 311 -7.57 -10.80 -6.52
CA THR A 311 -6.65 -11.93 -6.67
C THR A 311 -7.42 -13.25 -6.83
N ASP A 312 -8.42 -13.51 -5.98
CA ASP A 312 -9.25 -14.70 -6.09
C ASP A 312 -9.99 -14.77 -7.44
N ILE A 313 -10.51 -13.63 -7.93
CA ILE A 313 -11.12 -13.53 -9.24
C ILE A 313 -10.10 -13.82 -10.35
N SER A 314 -8.88 -13.28 -10.23
CA SER A 314 -7.81 -13.48 -11.21
C SER A 314 -7.40 -14.95 -11.32
N TYR A 315 -7.34 -15.68 -10.20
CA TYR A 315 -7.08 -17.12 -10.20
C TYR A 315 -8.10 -17.89 -11.05
N THR A 316 -9.39 -17.58 -10.91
CA THR A 316 -10.44 -18.26 -11.68
C THR A 316 -10.44 -17.91 -13.17
N LEU A 317 -9.97 -16.71 -13.53
CA LEU A 317 -9.84 -16.30 -14.93
C LEU A 317 -8.63 -16.93 -15.61
N VAL A 318 -7.54 -17.12 -14.88
CA VAL A 318 -6.26 -17.64 -15.40
C VAL A 318 -6.25 -19.17 -15.44
N ASP A 319 -6.83 -19.85 -14.46
CA ASP A 319 -6.97 -21.30 -14.44
C ASP A 319 -8.45 -21.73 -14.29
N PRO A 320 -9.16 -21.99 -15.41
CA PRO A 320 -10.55 -22.42 -15.38
C PRO A 320 -10.77 -23.79 -14.70
N ARG A 321 -9.69 -24.53 -14.39
CA ARG A 321 -9.76 -25.82 -13.70
C ARG A 321 -9.96 -25.67 -12.20
N ILE A 322 -9.62 -24.50 -11.65
CA ILE A 322 -9.88 -24.16 -10.24
C ILE A 322 -11.38 -23.82 -10.13
N ARG A 323 -12.21 -24.83 -9.85
CA ARG A 323 -13.60 -24.61 -9.44
C ARG A 323 -13.60 -24.46 -7.93
N PHE A 324 -13.81 -23.23 -7.45
CA PHE A 324 -14.10 -23.01 -6.03
C PHE A 324 -15.53 -23.54 -5.77
N GLU A 325 -15.63 -24.61 -5.01
CA GLU A 325 -16.89 -25.13 -4.44
C GLU A 325 -17.38 -24.24 -3.30
#